data_e3eeda1c5555e9456866862043bd8adc
#
_entry.id   e3eeda1c5555e9456866862043bd8adc
#
_cell.length_a   1.000
_cell.length_b   1.000
_cell.length_c   1.000
_cell.angle_alpha   90.00
_cell.angle_beta   90.00
_cell.angle_gamma   90.00
#
_symmetry.space_group_name_H-M   'P 1'
#
loop_
_entity.id
_entity.type
_entity.pdbx_description
1 polymer ?
#
loop_
_entity_poly.entity_id
_entity_poly.type
_entity_poly.pdbx_seq_one_letter_code
_entity_poly.pdbx_strand_id
1 'polypeptide(L)'
;MTMEEPASQTTAAETASIRKPRKKHVKKHKMTAPRKEKLFALDIGTRSVIGIVAEREAAGLKIIATERQEHKTRAMLDGQIHDVPQVAAVIKEVKNALAKKAGPLQHAAVAAAGRALYTMTAEAELEIGGIITPEQERALDFAGVQAAQTKLAASDTVDDPTRYYCVGYSTIKYLLDDVQLKTLVGQRGRIAKAVVIATFLPRQVIDSMHSALHEARLDMRALTLEPIAAINVLIPPTMRHLNLVLVDIGAGTSDVAITKNGSVIAYGMVPQAGDEITEAISQKYLLDFNVAEHIKREASDGRPCQFSDILGTSYDLKPEEVIDPILPNIKSLADAIAHQVIELNGSEPQAVLLVGGGSLTPHLSKLVAESLSLPEGRVAVRRP
;
A
#
# COMPACT_ATOMS: atom_id res chain seq x y z
N MET A 1 -18.99 -81.73 36.44
CA MET A 1 -19.77 -82.71 35.68
C MET A 1 -19.32 -82.65 34.28
N THR A 2 -18.56 -83.62 33.96
CA THR A 2 -18.32 -84.42 32.77
C THR A 2 -17.77 -83.64 31.58
N MET A 3 -16.44 -83.74 31.32
CA MET A 3 -15.75 -84.82 30.56
C MET A 3 -16.42 -85.06 29.20
N GLU A 4 -15.69 -84.80 28.09
CA GLU A 4 -14.93 -85.82 27.37
C GLU A 4 -14.23 -85.23 26.13
N GLU A 5 -12.94 -85.49 26.05
CA GLU A 5 -12.18 -85.71 24.80
C GLU A 5 -12.49 -87.14 24.32
N PRO A 6 -12.01 -87.71 23.20
CA PRO A 6 -11.09 -87.27 22.15
C PRO A 6 -11.48 -87.76 20.72
N ALA A 7 -10.66 -87.51 19.70
CA ALA A 7 -10.10 -88.49 18.71
C ALA A 7 -9.68 -87.74 17.42
N SER A 8 -8.48 -87.65 17.14
CA SER A 8 -7.50 -88.25 16.19
C SER A 8 -8.03 -88.67 14.80
N GLN A 9 -7.42 -88.17 13.72
CA GLN A 9 -6.75 -88.93 12.63
C GLN A 9 -6.46 -88.01 11.45
N THR A 10 -5.25 -87.84 11.12
CA THR A 10 -4.34 -88.45 10.11
C THR A 10 -4.40 -87.79 8.72
N THR A 11 -3.26 -87.24 8.35
CA THR A 11 -2.55 -87.26 7.06
C THR A 11 -3.26 -86.87 5.77
N ALA A 12 -2.77 -85.81 5.12
CA ALA A 12 -2.34 -85.87 3.71
C ALA A 12 -1.40 -84.62 3.43
N ALA A 13 -0.22 -84.95 2.98
CA ALA A 13 0.77 -83.99 2.51
C ALA A 13 0.37 -83.52 1.11
N GLU A 14 0.24 -82.22 0.92
CA GLU A 14 0.13 -81.58 -0.39
C GLU A 14 1.20 -80.49 -0.56
N THR A 15 2.06 -80.77 -1.53
CA THR A 15 3.17 -79.94 -1.98
C THR A 15 2.68 -78.57 -2.45
N ALA A 16 2.88 -77.52 -1.67
CA ALA A 16 2.61 -76.10 -2.06
C ALA A 16 3.84 -75.50 -2.72
N SER A 17 3.71 -75.25 -3.99
CA SER A 17 4.61 -74.52 -4.87
C SER A 17 4.93 -73.11 -4.32
N ILE A 18 6.21 -72.87 -4.08
CA ILE A 18 6.71 -71.50 -3.61
C ILE A 18 6.61 -70.51 -4.77
N ARG A 19 5.57 -69.66 -4.78
CA ARG A 19 5.48 -68.54 -5.67
C ARG A 19 6.42 -67.45 -5.17
N LYS A 20 7.43 -67.05 -5.99
CA LYS A 20 8.33 -65.91 -5.76
C LYS A 20 7.53 -64.58 -5.60
N PRO A 21 7.88 -63.72 -4.64
CA PRO A 21 7.16 -62.47 -4.47
C PRO A 21 7.41 -61.51 -5.66
N ARG A 22 6.33 -61.03 -6.27
CA ARG A 22 6.36 -59.95 -7.27
C ARG A 22 6.97 -58.70 -6.68
N LYS A 23 8.09 -58.22 -7.22
CA LYS A 23 8.67 -56.89 -6.89
C LYS A 23 7.64 -55.79 -7.19
N LYS A 24 7.05 -55.21 -6.16
CA LYS A 24 6.28 -53.96 -6.28
C LYS A 24 7.23 -52.85 -6.72
N HIS A 25 7.05 -52.33 -7.93
CA HIS A 25 7.68 -51.09 -8.36
C HIS A 25 7.17 -49.93 -7.46
N VAL A 26 7.96 -49.54 -6.50
CA VAL A 26 7.77 -48.31 -5.75
C VAL A 26 8.06 -47.17 -6.75
N LYS A 27 6.99 -46.51 -7.24
CA LYS A 27 7.14 -45.28 -7.99
C LYS A 27 7.82 -44.27 -7.06
N LYS A 28 9.09 -43.92 -7.33
CA LYS A 28 9.76 -42.82 -6.72
C LYS A 28 8.90 -41.57 -7.00
N HIS A 29 8.18 -41.07 -6.01
CA HIS A 29 7.66 -39.72 -6.05
C HIS A 29 8.87 -38.80 -6.21
N LYS A 30 8.99 -38.16 -7.39
CA LYS A 30 9.88 -37.04 -7.55
C LYS A 30 9.39 -36.01 -6.54
N MET A 31 10.16 -35.75 -5.49
CA MET A 31 10.00 -34.57 -4.64
C MET A 31 10.12 -33.37 -5.58
N THR A 32 8.99 -32.78 -5.92
CA THR A 32 8.97 -31.45 -6.57
C THR A 32 9.62 -30.50 -5.57
N ALA A 33 10.66 -29.78 -6.01
CA ALA A 33 11.26 -28.70 -5.23
C ALA A 33 10.13 -27.80 -4.70
N PRO A 34 10.23 -27.28 -3.47
CA PRO A 34 9.20 -26.41 -2.90
C PRO A 34 8.93 -25.28 -3.89
N ARG A 35 7.70 -25.16 -4.33
CA ARG A 35 7.28 -24.08 -5.24
C ARG A 35 7.61 -22.76 -4.53
N LYS A 36 8.48 -21.93 -5.13
CA LYS A 36 8.78 -20.61 -4.60
C LYS A 36 7.46 -19.85 -4.42
N GLU A 37 7.26 -19.25 -3.26
CA GLU A 37 6.05 -18.49 -2.98
C GLU A 37 6.03 -17.25 -3.88
N LYS A 38 5.00 -17.16 -4.73
CA LYS A 38 4.77 -15.99 -5.57
C LYS A 38 3.84 -15.03 -4.85
N LEU A 39 4.21 -13.76 -4.88
CA LEU A 39 3.44 -12.65 -4.36
C LEU A 39 2.97 -11.79 -5.53
N PHE A 40 1.68 -11.48 -5.56
CA PHE A 40 1.09 -10.57 -6.50
C PHE A 40 0.56 -9.36 -5.74
N ALA A 41 1.00 -8.17 -6.14
CA ALA A 41 0.55 -6.91 -5.56
C ALA A 41 -0.07 -6.03 -6.64
N LEU A 42 -1.10 -5.28 -6.25
CA LEU A 42 -1.79 -4.29 -7.06
C LEU A 42 -1.79 -2.95 -6.33
N ASP A 43 -1.43 -1.92 -7.07
CA ASP A 43 -1.69 -0.53 -6.77
C ASP A 43 -2.84 -0.07 -7.68
N ILE A 44 -3.97 0.31 -7.07
CA ILE A 44 -5.20 0.71 -7.77
C ILE A 44 -5.36 2.21 -7.61
N GLY A 45 -4.57 2.96 -8.40
CA GLY A 45 -4.55 4.41 -8.36
C GLY A 45 -5.59 5.07 -9.26
N THR A 46 -5.83 6.36 -9.05
CA THR A 46 -6.83 7.18 -9.79
C THR A 46 -6.60 7.15 -11.30
N ARG A 47 -5.35 7.16 -11.76
CA ARG A 47 -5.00 7.20 -13.19
C ARG A 47 -4.79 5.82 -13.79
N SER A 48 -4.21 4.90 -13.06
CA SER A 48 -3.77 3.61 -13.59
C SER A 48 -3.77 2.53 -12.51
N VAL A 49 -3.86 1.29 -12.95
CA VAL A 49 -3.60 0.12 -12.12
C VAL A 49 -2.21 -0.40 -12.45
N ILE A 50 -1.39 -0.59 -11.42
CA ILE A 50 -0.04 -1.17 -11.52
C ILE A 50 -0.05 -2.52 -10.82
N GLY A 51 0.43 -3.55 -11.51
CA GLY A 51 0.59 -4.88 -10.95
C GLY A 51 2.05 -5.30 -10.92
N ILE A 52 2.46 -5.95 -9.83
CA ILE A 52 3.81 -6.50 -9.64
C ILE A 52 3.69 -7.94 -9.19
N VAL A 53 4.43 -8.83 -9.87
CA VAL A 53 4.62 -10.22 -9.39
C VAL A 53 6.06 -10.39 -8.96
N ALA A 54 6.25 -10.88 -7.74
CA ALA A 54 7.56 -11.17 -7.17
C ALA A 54 7.63 -12.59 -6.61
N GLU A 55 8.83 -13.14 -6.52
CA GLU A 55 9.12 -14.39 -5.82
C GLU A 55 9.90 -14.08 -4.54
N ARG A 56 9.58 -14.81 -3.46
CA ARG A 56 10.34 -14.74 -2.22
C ARG A 56 11.63 -15.53 -2.36
N GLU A 57 12.75 -14.87 -2.15
CA GLU A 57 14.09 -15.48 -2.09
C GLU A 57 14.72 -15.24 -0.70
N ALA A 58 15.82 -15.94 -0.41
CA ALA A 58 16.50 -15.80 0.89
C ALA A 58 17.00 -14.37 1.17
N ALA A 59 17.36 -13.62 0.11
CA ALA A 59 17.87 -12.25 0.20
C ALA A 59 16.76 -11.18 0.10
N GLY A 60 15.48 -11.55 -0.06
CA GLY A 60 14.38 -10.60 -0.22
C GLY A 60 13.37 -10.99 -1.30
N LEU A 61 12.85 -10.00 -2.01
CA LEU A 61 11.88 -10.18 -3.08
C LEU A 61 12.55 -9.96 -4.44
N LYS A 62 12.38 -10.92 -5.35
CA LYS A 62 12.79 -10.79 -6.75
C LYS A 62 11.57 -10.47 -7.61
N ILE A 63 11.57 -9.30 -8.25
CA ILE A 63 10.51 -8.91 -9.19
C ILE A 63 10.61 -9.81 -10.45
N ILE A 64 9.51 -10.45 -10.80
CA ILE A 64 9.38 -11.32 -11.96
C ILE A 64 8.78 -10.58 -13.15
N ALA A 65 7.74 -9.79 -12.88
CA ALA A 65 7.05 -9.02 -13.90
C ALA A 65 6.33 -7.83 -13.29
N THR A 66 6.25 -6.75 -14.06
CA THR A 66 5.43 -5.57 -13.79
C THR A 66 4.53 -5.31 -14.99
N GLU A 67 3.38 -4.73 -14.73
CA GLU A 67 2.43 -4.29 -15.75
C GLU A 67 1.71 -3.05 -15.26
N ARG A 68 1.44 -2.10 -16.17
CA ARG A 68 0.67 -0.89 -15.90
C ARG A 68 -0.37 -0.70 -16.98
N GLN A 69 -1.61 -0.40 -16.60
CA GLN A 69 -2.68 -0.04 -17.50
C GLN A 69 -3.39 1.21 -17.00
N GLU A 70 -3.62 2.17 -17.88
CA GLU A 70 -4.36 3.38 -17.54
C GLU A 70 -5.87 3.15 -17.69
N HIS A 71 -6.66 3.83 -16.84
CA HIS A 71 -8.11 3.86 -16.99
C HIS A 71 -8.47 4.60 -18.29
N LYS A 72 -9.39 4.02 -19.07
CA LYS A 72 -9.87 4.62 -20.34
C LYS A 72 -10.77 5.83 -20.11
N THR A 73 -11.38 5.86 -18.94
CA THR A 73 -12.31 6.92 -18.51
C THR A 73 -11.94 7.31 -17.07
N ARG A 74 -12.55 8.37 -16.55
CA ARG A 74 -12.42 8.77 -15.13
C ARG A 74 -13.24 7.83 -14.23
N ALA A 75 -12.92 6.52 -14.25
CA ALA A 75 -13.59 5.50 -13.42
C ALA A 75 -13.24 5.62 -11.93
N MET A 76 -12.17 6.34 -11.62
CA MET A 76 -11.77 6.72 -10.26
C MET A 76 -11.63 8.23 -10.16
N LEU A 77 -12.01 8.80 -9.03
CA LEU A 77 -11.85 10.22 -8.69
C LEU A 77 -11.27 10.31 -7.28
N ASP A 78 -10.24 11.11 -7.12
CA ASP A 78 -9.58 11.40 -5.84
C ASP A 78 -9.33 10.15 -4.99
N GLY A 79 -8.77 9.09 -5.60
CA GLY A 79 -8.48 7.84 -4.93
C GLY A 79 -9.66 6.92 -4.62
N GLN A 80 -10.89 7.25 -5.08
CA GLN A 80 -12.08 6.41 -4.89
C GLN A 80 -12.58 5.80 -6.20
N ILE A 81 -13.06 4.56 -6.11
CA ILE A 81 -13.69 3.85 -7.22
C ILE A 81 -15.14 4.38 -7.38
N HIS A 82 -15.42 4.99 -8.53
CA HIS A 82 -16.74 5.46 -8.91
C HIS A 82 -17.45 4.51 -9.90
N ASP A 83 -16.67 3.78 -10.69
CA ASP A 83 -17.19 2.80 -11.65
C ASP A 83 -16.47 1.46 -11.46
N VAL A 84 -17.07 0.60 -10.64
CA VAL A 84 -16.51 -0.72 -10.29
C VAL A 84 -16.26 -1.59 -11.51
N PRO A 85 -17.20 -1.76 -12.47
CA PRO A 85 -16.96 -2.53 -13.69
C PRO A 85 -15.78 -2.06 -14.53
N GLN A 86 -15.61 -0.76 -14.70
CA GLN A 86 -14.51 -0.22 -15.49
C GLN A 86 -13.16 -0.43 -14.81
N VAL A 87 -13.08 -0.19 -13.50
CA VAL A 87 -11.85 -0.47 -12.73
C VAL A 87 -11.53 -1.97 -12.75
N ALA A 88 -12.54 -2.85 -12.58
CA ALA A 88 -12.36 -4.29 -12.65
C ALA A 88 -11.84 -4.76 -14.01
N ALA A 89 -12.28 -4.12 -15.12
CA ALA A 89 -11.79 -4.42 -16.45
C ALA A 89 -10.29 -4.13 -16.59
N VAL A 90 -9.82 -2.98 -16.05
CA VAL A 90 -8.39 -2.61 -16.05
C VAL A 90 -7.58 -3.55 -15.16
N ILE A 91 -8.07 -3.89 -13.96
CA ILE A 91 -7.43 -4.90 -13.09
C ILE A 91 -7.29 -6.24 -13.82
N LYS A 92 -8.31 -6.66 -14.56
CA LYS A 92 -8.31 -7.90 -15.34
C LYS A 92 -7.30 -7.86 -16.50
N GLU A 93 -7.14 -6.72 -17.17
CA GLU A 93 -6.10 -6.54 -18.20
C GLU A 93 -4.70 -6.72 -17.60
N VAL A 94 -4.39 -6.02 -16.51
CA VAL A 94 -3.12 -6.13 -15.76
C VAL A 94 -2.85 -7.56 -15.30
N LYS A 95 -3.84 -8.19 -14.64
CA LYS A 95 -3.74 -9.58 -14.19
C LYS A 95 -3.43 -10.53 -15.33
N ASN A 96 -4.15 -10.41 -16.46
CA ASN A 96 -3.98 -11.29 -17.60
C ASN A 96 -2.61 -11.13 -18.27
N ALA A 97 -2.11 -9.91 -18.37
CA ALA A 97 -0.77 -9.61 -18.90
C ALA A 97 0.32 -10.24 -18.01
N LEU A 98 0.20 -10.08 -16.69
CA LEU A 98 1.13 -10.67 -15.72
C LEU A 98 1.03 -12.19 -15.67
N ALA A 99 -0.18 -12.75 -15.77
CA ALA A 99 -0.39 -14.19 -15.74
C ALA A 99 0.29 -14.91 -16.91
N LYS A 100 0.43 -14.28 -18.07
CA LYS A 100 1.19 -14.81 -19.21
C LYS A 100 2.68 -14.99 -18.88
N LYS A 101 3.24 -14.13 -18.01
CA LYS A 101 4.66 -14.13 -17.61
C LYS A 101 4.91 -14.96 -16.35
N ALA A 102 3.96 -14.92 -15.40
CA ALA A 102 4.14 -15.48 -14.07
C ALA A 102 3.28 -16.71 -13.76
N GLY A 103 2.35 -17.09 -14.64
CA GLY A 103 1.35 -18.13 -14.40
C GLY A 103 0.12 -17.62 -13.65
N PRO A 104 -0.83 -18.49 -13.27
CA PRO A 104 -2.11 -18.09 -12.70
C PRO A 104 -1.97 -17.24 -11.43
N LEU A 105 -2.76 -16.18 -11.34
CA LEU A 105 -2.83 -15.24 -10.23
C LEU A 105 -4.27 -15.25 -9.67
N GLN A 106 -4.42 -15.57 -8.39
CA GLN A 106 -5.73 -15.71 -7.72
C GLN A 106 -5.89 -14.75 -6.55
N HIS A 107 -4.81 -14.43 -5.86
CA HIS A 107 -4.81 -13.58 -4.67
C HIS A 107 -3.90 -12.38 -4.88
N ALA A 108 -4.35 -11.19 -4.47
CA ALA A 108 -3.56 -9.96 -4.55
C ALA A 108 -3.41 -9.30 -3.18
N ALA A 109 -2.23 -8.76 -2.90
CA ALA A 109 -2.05 -7.72 -1.90
C ALA A 109 -2.36 -6.37 -2.58
N VAL A 110 -3.11 -5.49 -1.92
CA VAL A 110 -3.58 -4.24 -2.51
C VAL A 110 -3.16 -3.07 -1.64
N ALA A 111 -2.72 -1.99 -2.26
CA ALA A 111 -2.56 -0.70 -1.63
C ALA A 111 -3.77 0.18 -1.98
N ALA A 112 -4.31 0.86 -0.98
CA ALA A 112 -5.41 1.82 -1.12
C ALA A 112 -4.90 3.24 -0.93
N ALA A 113 -5.44 4.18 -1.71
CA ALA A 113 -5.25 5.60 -1.47
C ALA A 113 -5.87 6.04 -0.14
N GLY A 114 -5.30 7.07 0.46
CA GLY A 114 -5.67 7.53 1.80
C GLY A 114 -6.92 8.41 1.88
N ARG A 115 -7.81 8.45 0.86
CA ARG A 115 -8.99 9.32 0.90
C ARG A 115 -9.93 8.96 2.06
N ALA A 116 -10.35 9.99 2.80
CA ALA A 116 -11.13 9.87 4.02
C ALA A 116 -10.44 9.02 5.11
N LEU A 117 -9.10 9.04 5.10
CA LEU A 117 -8.28 8.40 6.10
C LEU A 117 -8.45 9.10 7.45
N TYR A 118 -8.76 8.33 8.48
CA TYR A 118 -8.66 8.76 9.86
C TYR A 118 -7.46 8.12 10.53
N THR A 119 -6.72 8.92 11.29
CA THR A 119 -5.56 8.45 12.03
C THR A 119 -5.76 8.76 13.51
N MET A 120 -5.64 7.72 14.34
CA MET A 120 -5.78 7.83 15.78
C MET A 120 -4.54 7.32 16.48
N THR A 121 -3.99 8.13 17.41
CA THR A 121 -2.93 7.70 18.31
C THR A 121 -3.54 7.33 19.65
N ALA A 122 -3.22 6.14 20.14
CA ALA A 122 -3.65 5.63 21.43
C ALA A 122 -2.52 4.93 22.16
N GLU A 123 -2.67 4.81 23.47
CA GLU A 123 -1.76 4.09 24.35
C GLU A 123 -2.47 2.88 24.93
N ALA A 124 -1.75 1.77 25.04
CA ALA A 124 -2.18 0.59 25.78
C ALA A 124 -1.08 0.19 26.76
N GLU A 125 -1.49 -0.42 27.86
CA GLU A 125 -0.55 -0.96 28.84
C GLU A 125 -0.88 -2.40 29.21
N LEU A 126 0.13 -3.13 29.63
CA LEU A 126 0.06 -4.52 30.07
C LEU A 126 0.94 -4.74 31.27
N GLU A 127 0.39 -5.34 32.33
CA GLU A 127 1.18 -5.81 33.47
C GLU A 127 1.99 -7.05 33.08
N ILE A 128 3.27 -7.07 33.44
CA ILE A 128 4.22 -8.10 33.04
C ILE A 128 4.66 -8.90 34.31
N GLY A 129 4.50 -10.22 34.24
CA GLY A 129 4.91 -11.13 35.29
C GLY A 129 6.27 -11.83 35.08
N GLY A 130 7.03 -11.45 34.04
CA GLY A 130 8.27 -12.16 33.70
C GLY A 130 9.05 -11.52 32.53
N ILE A 131 9.65 -12.36 31.68
CA ILE A 131 10.31 -11.93 30.45
C ILE A 131 9.26 -11.75 29.38
N ILE A 132 9.26 -10.61 28.71
CA ILE A 132 8.29 -10.29 27.67
C ILE A 132 8.56 -11.14 26.42
N THR A 133 7.53 -11.83 25.94
CA THR A 133 7.58 -12.65 24.71
C THR A 133 7.14 -11.86 23.49
N PRO A 134 7.47 -12.33 22.27
CA PRO A 134 6.96 -11.71 21.04
C PRO A 134 5.44 -11.68 20.95
N GLU A 135 4.75 -12.66 21.55
CA GLU A 135 3.29 -12.74 21.60
C GLU A 135 2.70 -11.64 22.48
N GLN A 136 3.33 -11.36 23.63
CA GLN A 136 2.93 -10.30 24.54
C GLN A 136 3.15 -8.91 23.93
N GLU A 137 4.28 -8.69 23.24
CA GLU A 137 4.52 -7.44 22.50
C GLU A 137 3.44 -7.23 21.43
N ARG A 138 3.12 -8.25 20.63
CA ARG A 138 2.03 -8.18 19.65
C ARG A 138 0.65 -7.97 20.28
N ALA A 139 0.37 -8.61 21.40
CA ALA A 139 -0.88 -8.42 22.12
C ALA A 139 -1.05 -6.97 22.60
N LEU A 140 0.06 -6.36 23.05
CA LEU A 140 0.10 -4.95 23.45
C LEU A 140 -0.12 -4.02 22.25
N ASP A 141 0.47 -4.31 21.09
CA ASP A 141 0.21 -3.56 19.86
C ASP A 141 -1.27 -3.62 19.48
N PHE A 142 -1.89 -4.81 19.49
CA PHE A 142 -3.31 -4.97 19.21
C PHE A 142 -4.21 -4.27 20.23
N ALA A 143 -3.84 -4.26 21.49
CA ALA A 143 -4.55 -3.49 22.53
C ALA A 143 -4.50 -1.99 22.21
N GLY A 144 -3.34 -1.49 21.74
CA GLY A 144 -3.19 -0.11 21.24
C GLY A 144 -4.11 0.20 20.05
N VAL A 145 -4.22 -0.73 19.09
CA VAL A 145 -5.15 -0.58 17.95
C VAL A 145 -6.60 -0.56 18.42
N GLN A 146 -7.00 -1.41 19.37
CA GLN A 146 -8.34 -1.40 19.95
C GLN A 146 -8.64 -0.10 20.69
N ALA A 147 -7.67 0.42 21.44
CA ALA A 147 -7.79 1.72 22.12
C ALA A 147 -7.95 2.86 21.10
N ALA A 148 -7.21 2.82 19.97
CA ALA A 148 -7.36 3.78 18.89
C ALA A 148 -8.76 3.71 18.24
N GLN A 149 -9.30 2.51 18.03
CA GLN A 149 -10.65 2.31 17.51
C GLN A 149 -11.71 2.84 18.48
N THR A 150 -11.55 2.62 19.77
CA THR A 150 -12.44 3.16 20.81
C THR A 150 -12.39 4.70 20.81
N LYS A 151 -11.18 5.27 20.66
CA LYS A 151 -11.00 6.72 20.58
C LYS A 151 -11.66 7.31 19.33
N LEU A 152 -11.56 6.65 18.17
CA LEU A 152 -12.27 7.02 16.96
C LEU A 152 -13.78 6.99 17.19
N ALA A 153 -14.29 5.94 17.85
CA ALA A 153 -15.71 5.79 18.16
C ALA A 153 -16.27 6.86 19.12
N ALA A 154 -15.40 7.43 19.95
CA ALA A 154 -15.77 8.49 20.90
C ALA A 154 -15.55 9.91 20.33
N SER A 155 -15.04 10.04 19.10
CA SER A 155 -14.78 11.34 18.49
C SER A 155 -16.00 11.84 17.75
N ASP A 156 -16.27 13.16 17.83
CA ASP A 156 -17.33 13.83 17.06
C ASP A 156 -17.00 13.99 15.57
N THR A 157 -15.83 13.52 15.15
CA THR A 157 -15.36 13.65 13.77
C THR A 157 -15.95 12.61 12.81
N VAL A 158 -16.63 11.59 13.35
CA VAL A 158 -17.15 10.44 12.58
C VAL A 158 -18.60 10.17 12.99
N ASP A 159 -19.53 10.29 12.03
CA ASP A 159 -20.97 10.06 12.29
C ASP A 159 -21.29 8.62 12.73
N ASP A 160 -20.58 7.64 12.15
CA ASP A 160 -20.78 6.22 12.47
C ASP A 160 -19.43 5.48 12.47
N PRO A 161 -18.79 5.33 13.64
CA PRO A 161 -17.51 4.66 13.78
C PRO A 161 -17.50 3.20 13.34
N THR A 162 -18.66 2.53 13.32
CA THR A 162 -18.77 1.12 12.88
C THR A 162 -18.53 0.95 11.38
N ARG A 163 -18.54 2.05 10.63
CA ARG A 163 -18.26 2.08 9.19
C ARG A 163 -16.78 2.20 8.85
N TYR A 164 -15.88 2.15 9.84
CA TYR A 164 -14.45 2.30 9.62
C TYR A 164 -13.69 1.04 10.00
N TYR A 165 -12.75 0.65 9.16
CA TYR A 165 -11.87 -0.48 9.39
C TYR A 165 -10.42 -0.01 9.57
N CYS A 166 -9.73 -0.58 10.55
CA CYS A 166 -8.29 -0.42 10.68
C CYS A 166 -7.61 -1.13 9.51
N VAL A 167 -6.88 -0.38 8.68
CA VAL A 167 -6.17 -0.87 7.49
C VAL A 167 -4.67 -0.88 7.68
N GLY A 168 -4.17 -0.32 8.78
CA GLY A 168 -2.78 -0.34 9.13
C GLY A 168 -2.51 0.30 10.48
N TYR A 169 -1.38 -0.04 11.07
CA TYR A 169 -0.89 0.59 12.28
C TYR A 169 0.63 0.60 12.33
N SER A 170 1.18 1.47 13.15
CA SER A 170 2.60 1.49 13.52
C SER A 170 2.74 1.78 15.00
N THR A 171 3.66 1.08 15.68
CA THR A 171 4.00 1.42 17.04
C THR A 171 5.03 2.54 17.03
N ILE A 172 4.64 3.69 17.62
CA ILE A 172 5.48 4.89 17.69
C ILE A 172 6.61 4.67 18.68
N LYS A 173 6.28 4.13 19.86
CA LYS A 173 7.24 3.83 20.93
C LYS A 173 6.71 2.77 21.89
N TYR A 174 7.64 2.05 22.48
CA TYR A 174 7.39 1.22 23.65
C TYR A 174 8.00 1.87 24.90
N LEU A 175 7.37 1.66 26.05
CA LEU A 175 7.92 2.00 27.34
C LEU A 175 7.83 0.77 28.25
N LEU A 176 8.85 0.57 29.08
CA LEU A 176 8.88 -0.44 30.14
C LEU A 176 9.24 0.27 31.44
N ASP A 177 8.33 0.27 32.40
CA ASP A 177 8.46 1.04 33.65
C ASP A 177 8.87 2.51 33.35
N ASP A 178 8.18 3.13 32.38
CA ASP A 178 8.36 4.49 31.85
C ASP A 178 9.71 4.76 31.12
N VAL A 179 10.55 3.74 30.91
CA VAL A 179 11.77 3.83 30.11
C VAL A 179 11.46 3.47 28.65
N GLN A 180 11.77 4.39 27.72
CA GLN A 180 11.55 4.14 26.29
C GLN A 180 12.54 3.11 25.74
N LEU A 181 12.01 2.09 25.07
CA LEU A 181 12.75 1.00 24.42
C LEU A 181 12.35 0.87 22.95
N LYS A 182 13.22 0.26 22.17
CA LYS A 182 12.97 -0.04 20.75
C LYS A 182 12.11 -1.31 20.58
N THR A 183 12.25 -2.27 21.47
CA THR A 183 11.49 -3.51 21.56
C THR A 183 11.41 -3.94 23.01
N LEU A 184 10.32 -4.57 23.37
CA LEU A 184 10.11 -5.11 24.72
C LEU A 184 10.54 -6.58 24.82
N VAL A 185 10.65 -7.28 23.68
CA VAL A 185 10.97 -8.72 23.65
C VAL A 185 12.29 -9.01 24.37
N GLY A 186 12.26 -9.96 25.31
CA GLY A 186 13.40 -10.35 26.11
C GLY A 186 13.67 -9.45 27.31
N GLN A 187 12.95 -8.35 27.49
CA GLN A 187 13.07 -7.44 28.62
C GLN A 187 12.28 -7.94 29.84
N ARG A 188 12.62 -7.41 31.03
CA ARG A 188 11.90 -7.63 32.29
C ARG A 188 11.51 -6.30 32.90
N GLY A 189 10.27 -6.20 33.33
CA GLY A 189 9.70 -5.03 34.00
C GLY A 189 8.35 -5.35 34.61
N ARG A 190 7.65 -4.34 35.09
CA ARG A 190 6.32 -4.50 35.70
C ARG A 190 5.22 -4.06 34.77
N ILE A 191 5.38 -2.90 34.13
CA ILE A 191 4.36 -2.28 33.27
C ILE A 191 4.99 -2.01 31.90
N ALA A 192 4.45 -2.65 30.86
CA ALA A 192 4.80 -2.40 29.47
C ALA A 192 3.71 -1.53 28.82
N LYS A 193 4.12 -0.50 28.08
CA LYS A 193 3.21 0.38 27.34
C LYS A 193 3.61 0.43 25.87
N ALA A 194 2.62 0.54 24.98
CA ALA A 194 2.82 0.86 23.58
C ALA A 194 1.99 2.08 23.18
N VAL A 195 2.61 3.03 22.52
CA VAL A 195 1.91 4.12 21.84
C VAL A 195 1.81 3.75 20.37
N VAL A 196 0.58 3.57 19.89
CA VAL A 196 0.28 3.08 18.55
C VAL A 196 -0.45 4.16 17.76
N ILE A 197 -0.06 4.36 16.50
CA ILE A 197 -0.83 5.09 15.52
C ILE A 197 -1.56 4.07 14.65
N ALA A 198 -2.88 4.15 14.59
CA ALA A 198 -3.72 3.30 13.76
C ALA A 198 -4.46 4.14 12.71
N THR A 199 -4.60 3.58 11.53
CA THR A 199 -5.21 4.21 10.36
C THR A 199 -6.49 3.47 9.97
N PHE A 200 -7.54 4.23 9.70
CA PHE A 200 -8.88 3.73 9.44
C PHE A 200 -9.40 4.27 8.11
N LEU A 201 -10.00 3.40 7.31
CA LEU A 201 -10.71 3.76 6.08
C LEU A 201 -12.20 3.48 6.21
N PRO A 202 -13.05 4.25 5.51
CA PRO A 202 -14.46 3.96 5.39
C PRO A 202 -14.68 2.58 4.77
N ARG A 203 -15.67 1.85 5.28
CA ARG A 203 -16.09 0.54 4.76
C ARG A 203 -16.38 0.59 3.27
N GLN A 204 -17.03 1.66 2.80
CA GLN A 204 -17.39 1.83 1.39
C GLN A 204 -16.16 1.77 0.47
N VAL A 205 -15.03 2.34 0.87
CA VAL A 205 -13.78 2.29 0.08
C VAL A 205 -13.29 0.84 -0.05
N ILE A 206 -13.32 0.10 1.06
CA ILE A 206 -12.89 -1.31 1.10
C ILE A 206 -13.85 -2.20 0.30
N ASP A 207 -15.16 -2.00 0.46
CA ASP A 207 -16.18 -2.79 -0.24
C ASP A 207 -16.14 -2.56 -1.76
N SER A 208 -15.92 -1.32 -2.22
CA SER A 208 -15.76 -1.00 -3.65
C SER A 208 -14.52 -1.67 -4.23
N MET A 209 -13.41 -1.65 -3.52
CA MET A 209 -12.17 -2.30 -3.92
C MET A 209 -12.33 -3.83 -3.96
N HIS A 210 -12.96 -4.40 -2.94
CA HIS A 210 -13.26 -5.83 -2.89
C HIS A 210 -14.16 -6.26 -4.06
N SER A 211 -15.16 -5.45 -4.38
CA SER A 211 -16.07 -5.69 -5.52
C SER A 211 -15.31 -5.67 -6.85
N ALA A 212 -14.43 -4.69 -7.06
CA ALA A 212 -13.63 -4.60 -8.29
C ALA A 212 -12.67 -5.80 -8.44
N LEU A 213 -12.04 -6.23 -7.35
CA LEU A 213 -11.17 -7.41 -7.35
C LEU A 213 -11.97 -8.69 -7.63
N HIS A 214 -13.11 -8.87 -6.98
CA HIS A 214 -13.98 -10.02 -7.16
C HIS A 214 -14.48 -10.13 -8.62
N GLU A 215 -14.89 -9.02 -9.23
CA GLU A 215 -15.29 -8.98 -10.62
C GLU A 215 -14.11 -9.31 -11.57
N ALA A 216 -12.88 -8.92 -11.20
CA ALA A 216 -11.66 -9.34 -11.87
C ALA A 216 -11.23 -10.80 -11.55
N ARG A 217 -12.01 -11.55 -10.74
CA ARG A 217 -11.71 -12.91 -10.25
C ARG A 217 -10.39 -12.95 -9.49
N LEU A 218 -10.26 -12.05 -8.54
CA LEU A 218 -9.15 -11.98 -7.58
C LEU A 218 -9.71 -11.91 -6.17
N ASP A 219 -9.06 -12.62 -5.25
CA ASP A 219 -9.30 -12.47 -3.82
C ASP A 219 -8.28 -11.51 -3.22
N MET A 220 -8.73 -10.65 -2.30
CA MET A 220 -7.84 -9.77 -1.55
C MET A 220 -7.12 -10.58 -0.47
N ARG A 221 -5.80 -10.74 -0.60
CA ARG A 221 -4.97 -11.42 0.41
C ARG A 221 -4.56 -10.51 1.54
N ALA A 222 -4.29 -9.26 1.23
CA ALA A 222 -3.89 -8.23 2.19
C ALA A 222 -4.27 -6.86 1.65
N LEU A 223 -4.56 -5.95 2.56
CA LEU A 223 -4.79 -4.53 2.29
C LEU A 223 -3.77 -3.71 3.09
N THR A 224 -3.21 -2.69 2.47
CA THR A 224 -2.39 -1.67 3.11
C THR A 224 -2.73 -0.30 2.54
N LEU A 225 -2.14 0.75 3.09
CA LEU A 225 -2.22 2.09 2.52
C LEU A 225 -0.99 2.38 1.66
N GLU A 226 -1.18 3.16 0.59
CA GLU A 226 -0.09 3.62 -0.27
C GLU A 226 1.05 4.27 0.52
N PRO A 227 0.81 5.23 1.45
CA PRO A 227 1.87 5.86 2.23
C PRO A 227 2.59 4.87 3.16
N ILE A 228 1.92 3.83 3.67
CA ILE A 228 2.57 2.78 4.47
C ILE A 228 3.49 1.93 3.58
N ALA A 229 3.03 1.56 2.39
CA ALA A 229 3.84 0.80 1.45
C ALA A 229 5.05 1.61 0.97
N ALA A 230 4.83 2.86 0.58
CA ALA A 230 5.86 3.76 0.05
C ALA A 230 6.95 4.04 1.09
N ILE A 231 6.61 4.36 2.33
CA ILE A 231 7.60 4.67 3.37
C ILE A 231 8.46 3.46 3.72
N ASN A 232 7.90 2.25 3.66
CA ASN A 232 8.64 1.02 3.93
C ASN A 232 9.69 0.69 2.87
N VAL A 233 9.48 1.15 1.63
CA VAL A 233 10.41 0.95 0.51
C VAL A 233 11.42 2.10 0.41
N LEU A 234 10.97 3.33 0.61
CA LEU A 234 11.74 4.53 0.28
C LEU A 234 12.55 5.11 1.44
N ILE A 235 12.09 4.90 2.69
CA ILE A 235 12.81 5.37 3.88
C ILE A 235 13.28 4.16 4.72
N PRO A 236 14.57 3.79 4.60
CA PRO A 236 15.12 2.70 5.40
C PRO A 236 14.91 2.91 6.91
N PRO A 237 14.74 1.85 7.71
CA PRO A 237 14.53 1.97 9.16
C PRO A 237 15.60 2.79 9.88
N THR A 238 16.86 2.75 9.39
CA THR A 238 17.97 3.53 9.95
C THR A 238 17.85 5.04 9.75
N MET A 239 17.11 5.47 8.72
CA MET A 239 16.87 6.90 8.44
C MET A 239 15.61 7.44 9.14
N ARG A 240 14.75 6.60 9.68
CA ARG A 240 13.49 7.01 10.33
C ARG A 240 13.70 7.76 11.65
N HIS A 241 14.95 7.83 12.15
CA HIS A 241 15.30 8.70 13.28
C HIS A 241 15.26 10.20 12.91
N LEU A 242 15.43 10.50 11.62
CA LEU A 242 15.29 11.84 11.08
C LEU A 242 13.80 12.19 10.95
N ASN A 243 13.50 13.48 11.08
CA ASN A 243 12.18 14.00 10.77
C ASN A 243 12.05 14.19 9.26
N LEU A 244 11.63 13.14 8.56
CA LEU A 244 11.46 13.11 7.12
C LEU A 244 9.98 12.99 6.78
N VAL A 245 9.59 13.69 5.74
CA VAL A 245 8.25 13.59 5.14
C VAL A 245 8.38 12.92 3.77
N LEU A 246 7.53 11.95 3.52
CA LEU A 246 7.28 11.37 2.21
C LEU A 246 5.93 11.87 1.73
N VAL A 247 5.86 12.43 0.53
CA VAL A 247 4.62 12.82 -0.14
C VAL A 247 4.53 12.09 -1.45
N ASP A 248 3.55 11.21 -1.59
CA ASP A 248 3.23 10.51 -2.84
C ASP A 248 2.14 11.28 -3.57
N ILE A 249 2.53 11.98 -4.64
CA ILE A 249 1.65 12.83 -5.42
C ILE A 249 1.17 12.03 -6.63
N GLY A 250 -0.03 11.47 -6.51
CA GLY A 250 -0.70 10.70 -7.55
C GLY A 250 -1.38 11.57 -8.60
N ALA A 251 -2.48 11.05 -9.14
CA ALA A 251 -3.37 11.81 -10.00
C ALA A 251 -4.43 12.56 -9.19
N GLY A 252 -5.16 11.88 -8.30
CA GLY A 252 -6.25 12.48 -7.53
C GLY A 252 -5.94 12.75 -6.06
N THR A 253 -4.88 12.18 -5.50
CA THR A 253 -4.50 12.37 -4.08
C THR A 253 -3.02 12.58 -3.92
N SER A 254 -2.63 13.30 -2.85
CA SER A 254 -1.26 13.40 -2.36
C SER A 254 -1.19 12.83 -0.95
N ASP A 255 -0.61 11.65 -0.81
CA ASP A 255 -0.52 10.91 0.44
C ASP A 255 0.75 11.28 1.21
N VAL A 256 0.61 11.56 2.50
CA VAL A 256 1.70 12.03 3.37
C VAL A 256 2.01 10.99 4.44
N ALA A 257 3.30 10.70 4.64
CA ALA A 257 3.79 9.92 5.77
C ALA A 257 5.00 10.57 6.41
N ILE A 258 5.04 10.61 7.74
CA ILE A 258 6.08 11.33 8.48
C ILE A 258 6.81 10.39 9.42
N THR A 259 8.17 10.44 9.36
CA THR A 259 9.03 9.70 10.29
C THR A 259 9.68 10.62 11.30
N LYS A 260 9.87 10.14 12.50
CA LYS A 260 10.61 10.81 13.58
C LYS A 260 10.98 9.79 14.66
N ASN A 261 12.14 9.95 15.27
CA ASN A 261 12.58 9.11 16.41
C ASN A 261 12.56 7.59 16.16
N GLY A 262 12.79 7.18 14.92
CA GLY A 262 12.89 5.78 14.51
C GLY A 262 11.57 5.13 14.06
N SER A 263 10.45 5.85 14.11
CA SER A 263 9.12 5.36 13.79
C SER A 263 8.39 6.27 12.81
N VAL A 264 7.30 5.77 12.23
CA VAL A 264 6.32 6.61 11.54
C VAL A 264 5.40 7.19 12.61
N ILE A 265 5.25 8.51 12.59
CA ILE A 265 4.49 9.25 13.61
C ILE A 265 3.17 9.80 13.11
N ALA A 266 3.02 9.98 11.81
CA ALA A 266 1.79 10.48 11.20
C ALA A 266 1.59 9.96 9.79
N TYR A 267 0.33 9.81 9.41
CA TYR A 267 -0.16 9.62 8.05
C TYR A 267 -1.25 10.63 7.79
N GLY A 268 -1.33 11.15 6.57
CA GLY A 268 -2.38 12.05 6.13
C GLY A 268 -2.51 12.07 4.62
N MET A 269 -3.42 12.88 4.11
CA MET A 269 -3.71 12.98 2.70
C MET A 269 -4.23 14.38 2.36
N VAL A 270 -3.84 14.86 1.19
CA VAL A 270 -4.40 16.05 0.54
C VAL A 270 -5.25 15.59 -0.63
N PRO A 271 -6.54 15.96 -0.72
CA PRO A 271 -7.41 15.57 -1.84
C PRO A 271 -7.18 16.46 -3.07
N GLN A 272 -5.93 16.70 -3.40
CA GLN A 272 -5.43 17.43 -4.56
C GLN A 272 -4.12 16.80 -5.02
N ALA A 273 -3.93 16.70 -6.33
CA ALA A 273 -2.71 16.14 -6.92
C ALA A 273 -2.52 16.54 -8.40
N GLY A 274 -2.20 15.59 -9.27
CA GLY A 274 -1.92 15.86 -10.68
C GLY A 274 -3.14 16.25 -11.52
N ASP A 275 -4.35 15.85 -11.10
CA ASP A 275 -5.57 16.11 -11.86
C ASP A 275 -6.00 17.58 -11.80
N GLU A 276 -5.76 18.29 -10.69
CA GLU A 276 -5.97 19.74 -10.57
C GLU A 276 -5.12 20.51 -11.59
N ILE A 277 -3.89 20.05 -11.80
CA ILE A 277 -3.00 20.66 -12.82
C ILE A 277 -3.50 20.35 -14.23
N THR A 278 -3.99 19.13 -14.46
CA THR A 278 -4.60 18.75 -15.75
C THR A 278 -5.85 19.58 -16.01
N GLU A 279 -6.71 19.76 -15.01
CA GLU A 279 -7.92 20.57 -15.11
C GLU A 279 -7.61 22.04 -15.37
N ALA A 280 -6.56 22.58 -14.75
CA ALA A 280 -6.12 23.95 -15.03
C ALA A 280 -5.70 24.12 -16.51
N ILE A 281 -4.97 23.17 -17.09
CA ILE A 281 -4.61 23.17 -18.53
C ILE A 281 -5.87 23.02 -19.38
N SER A 282 -6.76 22.07 -19.06
CA SER A 282 -8.03 21.84 -19.74
C SER A 282 -8.87 23.12 -19.82
N GLN A 283 -9.03 23.81 -18.70
CA GLN A 283 -9.80 25.06 -18.63
C GLN A 283 -9.11 26.21 -19.37
N LYS A 284 -7.79 26.33 -19.25
CA LYS A 284 -7.00 27.39 -19.88
C LYS A 284 -7.08 27.34 -21.41
N TYR A 285 -7.00 26.12 -21.96
CA TYR A 285 -6.90 25.92 -23.41
C TYR A 285 -8.13 25.26 -24.01
N LEU A 286 -9.24 25.11 -23.28
CA LEU A 286 -10.49 24.48 -23.69
C LEU A 286 -10.28 23.08 -24.30
N LEU A 287 -9.53 22.25 -23.60
CA LEU A 287 -9.17 20.89 -24.02
C LEU A 287 -10.00 19.83 -23.29
N ASP A 288 -10.22 18.70 -23.98
CA ASP A 288 -10.60 17.48 -23.29
C ASP A 288 -9.56 17.10 -22.23
N PHE A 289 -10.04 16.51 -21.14
CA PHE A 289 -9.18 16.18 -19.99
C PHE A 289 -7.99 15.26 -20.37
N ASN A 290 -8.21 14.26 -21.24
CA ASN A 290 -7.14 13.35 -21.65
C ASN A 290 -6.11 14.04 -22.54
N VAL A 291 -6.56 14.98 -23.39
CA VAL A 291 -5.67 15.83 -24.19
C VAL A 291 -4.84 16.73 -23.27
N ALA A 292 -5.49 17.39 -22.31
CA ALA A 292 -4.81 18.24 -21.33
C ALA A 292 -3.79 17.44 -20.50
N GLU A 293 -4.11 16.21 -20.10
CA GLU A 293 -3.19 15.30 -19.41
C GLU A 293 -1.97 14.96 -20.26
N HIS A 294 -2.18 14.70 -21.56
CA HIS A 294 -1.08 14.43 -22.49
C HIS A 294 -0.16 15.65 -22.59
N ILE A 295 -0.73 16.84 -22.78
CA ILE A 295 0.01 18.11 -22.86
C ILE A 295 0.78 18.39 -21.55
N LYS A 296 0.14 18.17 -20.40
CA LYS A 296 0.82 18.29 -19.09
C LYS A 296 2.09 17.42 -19.02
N ARG A 297 1.98 16.16 -19.48
CA ARG A 297 3.13 15.24 -19.47
C ARG A 297 4.22 15.70 -20.45
N GLU A 298 3.86 16.14 -21.65
CA GLU A 298 4.83 16.68 -22.61
C GLU A 298 5.55 17.90 -22.05
N ALA A 299 4.82 18.86 -21.50
CA ALA A 299 5.40 20.04 -20.86
C ALA A 299 6.31 19.67 -19.67
N SER A 300 5.91 18.70 -18.84
CA SER A 300 6.71 18.20 -17.72
C SER A 300 8.00 17.49 -18.15
N ASP A 301 7.99 16.87 -19.34
CA ASP A 301 9.16 16.25 -19.97
C ASP A 301 10.05 17.25 -20.72
N GLY A 302 9.68 18.53 -20.76
CA GLY A 302 10.40 19.57 -21.50
C GLY A 302 10.21 19.48 -23.04
N ARG A 303 9.15 18.83 -23.50
CA ARG A 303 8.84 18.68 -24.93
C ARG A 303 7.90 19.77 -25.42
N PRO A 304 8.04 20.26 -26.69
CA PRO A 304 7.08 21.17 -27.31
C PRO A 304 5.68 20.54 -27.34
N CYS A 305 4.66 21.36 -27.12
CA CYS A 305 3.27 20.96 -27.02
C CYS A 305 2.50 21.45 -28.24
N GLN A 306 2.01 20.50 -29.06
CA GLN A 306 1.21 20.80 -30.24
C GLN A 306 -0.20 20.22 -30.09
N PHE A 307 -1.22 21.08 -30.17
CA PHE A 307 -2.60 20.67 -29.95
C PHE A 307 -3.56 21.67 -30.60
N SER A 308 -4.85 21.30 -30.72
CA SER A 308 -5.92 22.19 -31.07
C SER A 308 -7.02 22.17 -30.02
N ASP A 309 -7.58 23.34 -29.72
CA ASP A 309 -8.70 23.46 -28.82
C ASP A 309 -10.03 23.00 -29.42
N ILE A 310 -11.11 23.00 -28.62
CA ILE A 310 -12.45 22.62 -29.11
C ILE A 310 -13.01 23.56 -30.17
N LEU A 311 -12.47 24.77 -30.33
CA LEU A 311 -12.87 25.76 -31.31
C LEU A 311 -12.06 25.64 -32.59
N GLY A 312 -11.07 24.72 -32.66
CA GLY A 312 -10.21 24.51 -33.82
C GLY A 312 -8.97 25.43 -33.87
N THR A 313 -8.69 26.19 -32.80
CA THR A 313 -7.47 27.01 -32.74
C THR A 313 -6.28 26.08 -32.50
N SER A 314 -5.25 26.17 -33.32
CA SER A 314 -4.05 25.37 -33.20
C SER A 314 -2.98 26.11 -32.39
N TYR A 315 -2.32 25.37 -31.52
CA TYR A 315 -1.26 25.86 -30.65
C TYR A 315 0.05 25.06 -30.91
N ASP A 316 1.17 25.79 -30.89
CA ASP A 316 2.52 25.22 -30.94
C ASP A 316 3.33 25.97 -29.86
N LEU A 317 3.35 25.43 -28.65
CA LEU A 317 3.82 26.10 -27.45
C LEU A 317 5.06 25.41 -26.88
N LYS A 318 5.95 26.20 -26.30
CA LYS A 318 7.02 25.68 -25.47
C LYS A 318 6.47 25.21 -24.11
N PRO A 319 7.18 24.34 -23.39
CA PRO A 319 6.76 23.87 -22.07
C PRO A 319 6.41 25.01 -21.10
N GLU A 320 7.24 26.05 -21.07
CA GLU A 320 7.07 27.21 -20.18
C GLU A 320 5.77 27.96 -20.50
N GLU A 321 5.43 28.10 -21.79
CA GLU A 321 4.21 28.80 -22.23
C GLU A 321 2.93 28.05 -21.82
N VAL A 322 3.03 26.72 -21.57
CA VAL A 322 1.94 25.93 -21.01
C VAL A 322 1.89 26.02 -19.50
N ILE A 323 3.05 26.00 -18.83
CA ILE A 323 3.16 25.89 -17.37
C ILE A 323 3.00 27.24 -16.68
N ASP A 324 3.59 28.33 -17.21
CA ASP A 324 3.55 29.66 -16.56
C ASP A 324 2.13 30.15 -16.28
N PRO A 325 1.15 30.01 -17.21
CA PRO A 325 -0.22 30.45 -16.95
C PRO A 325 -0.94 29.70 -15.82
N ILE A 326 -0.50 28.46 -15.50
CA ILE A 326 -1.10 27.62 -14.46
C ILE A 326 -0.25 27.55 -13.18
N LEU A 327 0.83 28.33 -13.09
CA LEU A 327 1.69 28.42 -11.91
C LEU A 327 0.91 28.69 -10.61
N PRO A 328 -0.16 29.52 -10.57
CA PRO A 328 -0.98 29.67 -9.38
C PRO A 328 -1.65 28.38 -8.91
N ASN A 329 -2.05 27.49 -9.83
CA ASN A 329 -2.64 26.19 -9.50
C ASN A 329 -1.58 25.24 -8.90
N ILE A 330 -0.37 25.23 -9.47
CA ILE A 330 0.77 24.46 -8.94
C ILE A 330 1.13 24.97 -7.54
N LYS A 331 1.12 26.29 -7.32
CA LYS A 331 1.36 26.90 -6.00
C LYS A 331 0.27 26.51 -4.99
N SER A 332 -0.99 26.48 -5.40
CA SER A 332 -2.09 26.05 -4.55
C SER A 332 -1.91 24.60 -4.06
N LEU A 333 -1.50 23.69 -4.96
CA LEU A 333 -1.17 22.31 -4.58
C LEU A 333 0.02 22.26 -3.60
N ALA A 334 1.08 23.03 -3.87
CA ALA A 334 2.23 23.11 -2.97
C ALA A 334 1.86 23.61 -1.58
N ASP A 335 1.01 24.65 -1.50
CA ASP A 335 0.53 25.21 -0.24
C ASP A 335 -0.34 24.23 0.53
N ALA A 336 -1.22 23.49 -0.16
CA ALA A 336 -2.06 22.45 0.46
C ALA A 336 -1.20 21.32 1.05
N ILE A 337 -0.17 20.86 0.31
CA ILE A 337 0.78 19.86 0.79
C ILE A 337 1.54 20.40 2.01
N ALA A 338 2.06 21.63 1.95
CA ALA A 338 2.80 22.25 3.04
C ALA A 338 1.94 22.39 4.30
N HIS A 339 0.69 22.85 4.15
CA HIS A 339 -0.26 22.97 5.25
C HIS A 339 -0.48 21.62 5.94
N GLN A 340 -0.75 20.56 5.17
CA GLN A 340 -0.95 19.20 5.70
C GLN A 340 0.29 18.67 6.42
N VAL A 341 1.48 18.94 5.87
CA VAL A 341 2.75 18.55 6.51
C VAL A 341 2.92 19.24 7.86
N ILE A 342 2.70 20.55 7.94
CA ILE A 342 2.82 21.30 9.19
C ILE A 342 1.77 20.88 10.21
N GLU A 343 0.53 20.65 9.79
CA GLU A 343 -0.55 20.17 10.66
C GLU A 343 -0.18 18.84 11.31
N LEU A 344 0.33 17.89 10.52
CA LEU A 344 0.69 16.56 10.99
C LEU A 344 1.99 16.50 11.79
N ASN A 345 2.97 17.33 11.43
CA ASN A 345 4.32 17.31 12.03
C ASN A 345 4.46 18.27 13.23
N GLY A 346 3.60 19.29 13.31
CA GLY A 346 3.64 20.36 14.30
C GLY A 346 4.75 21.41 14.07
N SER A 347 5.61 21.21 13.08
CA SER A 347 6.71 22.12 12.70
C SER A 347 7.27 21.73 11.33
N GLU A 348 8.21 22.53 10.80
CA GLU A 348 8.91 22.20 9.55
C GLU A 348 9.72 20.90 9.71
N PRO A 349 9.69 20.00 8.70
CA PRO A 349 10.51 18.79 8.70
C PRO A 349 11.96 19.06 8.31
N GLN A 350 12.86 18.09 8.56
CA GLN A 350 14.25 18.21 8.13
C GLN A 350 14.42 18.08 6.61
N ALA A 351 13.59 17.27 5.96
CA ALA A 351 13.54 17.13 4.52
C ALA A 351 12.23 16.49 4.05
N VAL A 352 11.89 16.72 2.78
CA VAL A 352 10.72 16.16 2.10
C VAL A 352 11.15 15.38 0.87
N LEU A 353 10.62 14.17 0.74
CA LEU A 353 10.74 13.33 -0.45
C LEU A 353 9.41 13.35 -1.19
N LEU A 354 9.41 13.87 -2.41
CA LEU A 354 8.26 13.83 -3.31
C LEU A 354 8.40 12.65 -4.25
N VAL A 355 7.36 11.84 -4.35
CA VAL A 355 7.26 10.68 -5.25
C VAL A 355 5.92 10.71 -5.99
N GLY A 356 5.68 9.70 -6.84
CA GLY A 356 4.48 9.65 -7.66
C GLY A 356 4.58 10.49 -8.94
N GLY A 357 3.64 10.28 -9.86
CA GLY A 357 3.64 10.94 -11.17
C GLY A 357 3.44 12.46 -11.10
N GLY A 358 2.63 12.93 -10.14
CA GLY A 358 2.36 14.35 -9.92
C GLY A 358 3.58 15.13 -9.42
N SER A 359 4.53 14.46 -8.74
CA SER A 359 5.77 15.09 -8.28
C SER A 359 6.68 15.61 -9.41
N LEU A 360 6.45 15.15 -10.64
CA LEU A 360 7.20 15.57 -11.83
C LEU A 360 6.69 16.88 -12.41
N THR A 361 5.61 17.46 -11.87
CA THR A 361 5.09 18.77 -12.29
C THR A 361 6.19 19.84 -12.12
N PRO A 362 6.49 20.62 -13.19
CA PRO A 362 7.50 21.67 -13.12
C PRO A 362 7.23 22.65 -11.97
N HIS A 363 8.29 23.14 -11.34
CA HIS A 363 8.30 24.08 -10.21
C HIS A 363 7.71 23.53 -8.89
N LEU A 364 6.99 22.40 -8.86
CA LEU A 364 6.28 21.92 -7.66
C LEU A 364 7.23 21.70 -6.48
N SER A 365 8.37 21.03 -6.68
CA SER A 365 9.33 20.79 -5.58
C SER A 365 9.88 22.09 -4.97
N LYS A 366 10.16 23.11 -5.81
CA LYS A 366 10.60 24.43 -5.37
C LYS A 366 9.50 25.13 -4.59
N LEU A 367 8.27 25.12 -5.10
CA LEU A 367 7.12 25.75 -4.44
C LEU A 367 6.79 25.08 -3.10
N VAL A 368 6.91 23.75 -3.00
CA VAL A 368 6.77 23.03 -1.72
C VAL A 368 7.86 23.46 -0.73
N ALA A 369 9.10 23.61 -1.18
CA ALA A 369 10.19 24.10 -0.34
C ALA A 369 9.91 25.53 0.19
N GLU A 370 9.49 26.42 -0.70
CA GLU A 370 9.11 27.79 -0.34
C GLU A 370 7.95 27.82 0.68
N SER A 371 6.88 27.03 0.45
CA SER A 371 5.71 26.98 1.34
C SER A 371 6.03 26.39 2.71
N LEU A 372 7.03 25.51 2.80
CA LEU A 372 7.54 24.94 4.05
C LEU A 372 8.68 25.75 4.68
N SER A 373 9.08 26.88 4.08
CA SER A 373 10.26 27.66 4.51
C SER A 373 11.55 26.84 4.59
N LEU A 374 11.68 25.84 3.72
CA LEU A 374 12.85 24.97 3.62
C LEU A 374 13.79 25.41 2.50
N PRO A 375 15.12 25.22 2.63
CA PRO A 375 16.03 25.33 1.50
C PRO A 375 15.63 24.36 0.37
N GLU A 376 15.73 24.76 -0.89
CA GLU A 376 15.37 23.92 -2.05
C GLU A 376 16.01 22.51 -2.00
N GLY A 377 17.27 22.41 -1.57
CA GLY A 377 17.97 21.12 -1.44
C GLY A 377 17.44 20.19 -0.34
N ARG A 378 16.40 20.62 0.41
CA ARG A 378 15.71 19.78 1.41
C ARG A 378 14.40 19.19 0.89
N VAL A 379 13.98 19.53 -0.31
CA VAL A 379 12.84 18.94 -0.99
C VAL A 379 13.35 18.29 -2.28
N ALA A 380 13.21 16.99 -2.39
CA ALA A 380 13.75 16.21 -3.51
C ALA A 380 12.67 15.34 -4.14
N VAL A 381 12.64 15.32 -5.48
CA VAL A 381 11.83 14.37 -6.25
C VAL A 381 12.64 13.09 -6.42
N ARG A 382 12.07 11.96 -5.97
CA ARG A 382 12.68 10.65 -6.18
C ARG A 382 11.91 9.93 -7.28
N ARG A 383 12.58 9.72 -8.39
CA ARG A 383 12.06 8.85 -9.48
C ARG A 383 12.23 7.39 -9.08
N PRO A 384 11.28 6.51 -9.44
CA PRO A 384 11.35 5.08 -9.16
C PRO A 384 12.51 4.40 -9.92
#